data_b0bcb8e8ee3965eb4b1c8cd04b4441bd
#
_entry.id   b0bcb8e8ee3965eb4b1c8cd04b4441bd
#
_cell.length_a   1.000
_cell.length_b   1.000
_cell.length_c   1.000
_cell.angle_alpha   90.00
_cell.angle_beta   90.00
_cell.angle_gamma   90.00
#
_symmetry.space_group_name_H-M   'P 1'
#
loop_
_entity.id
_entity.type
_entity.pdbx_description
1 polymer ?
#
loop_
_entity_poly.entity_id
_entity_poly.type
_entity_poly.pdbx_seq_one_letter_code
_entity_poly.pdbx_strand_id
1 'polypeptide(L)'
;MKPSRETCLHRENIIPLGVGYARKLAEEPAGFVGVPQGGTLFYCKTLPLIHLIIINEEGHSMSKKLVSLFLAVLMIFSMTAVMAEDSAITVTDMFGREVTLSEPATRIVVMQPSDCEILCAIGCEDAIVGRGQYVDYPESILDVPVVQSGAETNVEEILALEPQVVLLNSMSQSEEQVKQLEENGVKVVVSTTSNIESVYTAITLIGKLMGKDAEAEAVITDMQTTFDDIKAKSAGFDKSVYFEISPLQWGLYSAGSSSYMNELAEICGMRNIFADQEDAWLSVSEEQVIERNPDFIVLITGMGSEGVDEVLSREGWGDINAIKNQKVFNDDDSCMARPSPRLKDAAIELYNFVNEIEAGEEPAA
;
A
#
# COMPACT_ATOMS: atom_id res chain seq x y z
N MET A 1 18.90 42.93 -34.62
CA MET A 1 18.03 42.33 -35.62
C MET A 1 17.09 41.37 -34.89
N LYS A 2 15.86 41.80 -34.66
CA LYS A 2 14.73 40.87 -34.37
C LYS A 2 14.19 40.39 -35.74
N PRO A 3 13.61 39.20 -35.84
CA PRO A 3 12.17 39.10 -35.83
C PRO A 3 11.71 37.90 -34.97
N SER A 4 10.60 37.86 -34.49
CA SER A 4 9.16 38.08 -34.67
C SER A 4 8.38 36.84 -34.17
N ARG A 5 7.36 37.18 -33.40
CA ARG A 5 6.31 36.32 -32.83
C ARG A 5 5.58 35.51 -33.90
N GLU A 6 5.10 34.33 -33.52
CA GLU A 6 3.76 33.79 -33.84
C GLU A 6 3.50 32.64 -32.87
N THR A 7 2.72 32.86 -31.89
CA THR A 7 1.28 32.54 -31.61
C THR A 7 0.72 31.40 -32.46
N CYS A 8 0.43 30.28 -31.78
CA CYS A 8 -0.80 29.56 -32.08
C CYS A 8 -1.30 28.85 -30.81
N LEU A 9 -2.42 29.39 -30.33
CA LEU A 9 -3.39 28.75 -29.46
C LEU A 9 -3.95 27.49 -30.15
N HIS A 10 -4.06 26.40 -29.44
CA HIS A 10 -5.22 25.51 -29.53
C HIS A 10 -5.49 24.91 -28.14
N ARG A 11 -6.37 25.61 -27.46
CA ARG A 11 -7.30 25.01 -26.48
C ARG A 11 -8.43 24.35 -27.29
N GLU A 12 -9.01 23.35 -26.64
CA GLU A 12 -10.27 22.68 -26.92
C GLU A 12 -10.14 21.30 -27.55
N ASN A 13 -10.29 20.26 -26.67
CA ASN A 13 -11.46 19.40 -26.73
C ASN A 13 -11.39 18.38 -25.59
N ILE A 14 -11.87 18.79 -24.42
CA ILE A 14 -12.30 17.86 -23.38
C ILE A 14 -13.74 17.46 -23.78
N ILE A 15 -13.91 16.25 -24.26
CA ILE A 15 -15.24 15.65 -24.46
C ILE A 15 -15.53 14.83 -23.21
N PRO A 16 -16.58 15.13 -22.44
CA PRO A 16 -17.02 14.26 -21.36
C PRO A 16 -17.80 13.08 -21.95
N LEU A 17 -17.20 11.90 -21.95
CA LEU A 17 -17.90 10.64 -22.19
C LEU A 17 -18.58 10.21 -20.89
N GLY A 18 -19.77 10.70 -20.71
CA GLY A 18 -20.68 10.25 -19.69
C GLY A 18 -22.12 10.41 -20.19
N VAL A 19 -22.95 9.38 -20.01
CA VAL A 19 -24.38 9.36 -20.23
C VAL A 19 -24.80 9.14 -21.70
N GLY A 20 -24.77 7.91 -22.17
CA GLY A 20 -25.29 7.57 -23.51
C GLY A 20 -25.51 6.09 -23.82
N TYR A 21 -25.31 5.16 -22.92
CA TYR A 21 -25.47 3.72 -23.23
C TYR A 21 -26.49 2.95 -22.36
N ALA A 22 -27.25 3.64 -21.52
CA ALA A 22 -28.26 3.01 -20.65
C ALA A 22 -29.72 3.22 -21.15
N ARG A 23 -29.95 3.42 -22.47
CA ARG A 23 -31.30 3.69 -22.96
C ARG A 23 -31.65 2.98 -24.27
N LYS A 24 -31.22 1.73 -24.45
CA LYS A 24 -31.57 0.95 -25.66
C LYS A 24 -31.83 -0.53 -25.43
N LEU A 25 -32.22 -0.96 -24.23
CA LEU A 25 -32.66 -2.33 -23.95
C LEU A 25 -34.01 -2.39 -23.18
N ALA A 26 -34.88 -1.41 -23.38
CA ALA A 26 -36.20 -1.39 -22.78
C ALA A 26 -37.26 -1.02 -23.82
N GLU A 27 -37.38 -1.81 -24.90
CA GLU A 27 -38.55 -1.78 -25.81
C GLU A 27 -38.50 -3.04 -26.69
N GLU A 28 -38.95 -4.19 -26.15
CA GLU A 28 -39.67 -5.20 -26.90
C GLU A 28 -40.75 -5.81 -26.02
N PRO A 29 -42.04 -5.81 -26.45
CA PRO A 29 -43.14 -6.25 -25.59
C PRO A 29 -43.20 -7.77 -25.55
N ALA A 30 -43.32 -8.33 -24.34
CA ALA A 30 -43.62 -9.72 -24.11
C ALA A 30 -45.03 -10.04 -24.69
N GLY A 31 -45.07 -10.91 -25.69
CA GLY A 31 -46.28 -11.42 -26.26
C GLY A 31 -47.04 -12.28 -25.25
N PHE A 32 -48.22 -11.83 -24.87
CA PHE A 32 -49.20 -12.59 -24.09
C PHE A 32 -49.86 -13.63 -24.98
N VAL A 33 -49.68 -14.94 -24.69
CA VAL A 33 -50.53 -16.01 -25.18
C VAL A 33 -51.50 -16.31 -24.06
N GLY A 34 -52.76 -15.99 -24.26
CA GLY A 34 -53.84 -16.23 -23.30
C GLY A 34 -54.15 -17.73 -23.19
N VAL A 35 -54.21 -18.24 -21.96
CA VAL A 35 -54.71 -19.55 -21.59
C VAL A 35 -55.99 -19.34 -20.75
N PRO A 36 -57.09 -20.06 -21.01
CA PRO A 36 -58.35 -19.86 -20.32
C PRO A 36 -58.33 -20.49 -18.93
N GLN A 37 -58.74 -19.69 -17.96
CA GLN A 37 -59.21 -20.04 -16.62
C GLN A 37 -58.30 -20.95 -15.74
N GLY A 38 -57.59 -20.35 -14.84
CA GLY A 38 -57.27 -20.90 -13.52
C GLY A 38 -55.84 -21.39 -13.31
N GLY A 39 -54.86 -20.50 -13.15
CA GLY A 39 -53.53 -20.89 -12.64
C GLY A 39 -52.38 -20.15 -13.27
N THR A 40 -51.79 -19.22 -12.54
CA THR A 40 -50.58 -18.49 -12.98
C THR A 40 -49.38 -19.41 -12.81
N LEU A 41 -48.76 -19.86 -13.93
CA LEU A 41 -47.49 -20.57 -13.93
C LEU A 41 -46.39 -19.59 -14.23
N PHE A 42 -45.49 -19.35 -13.26
CA PHE A 42 -44.22 -18.66 -13.51
C PHE A 42 -43.24 -19.62 -14.20
N TYR A 43 -42.85 -19.31 -15.40
CA TYR A 43 -41.82 -20.05 -16.14
C TYR A 43 -40.44 -19.53 -15.77
N CYS A 44 -39.71 -20.29 -14.96
CA CYS A 44 -38.30 -20.07 -14.71
C CYS A 44 -37.46 -20.85 -15.73
N LYS A 45 -36.62 -20.18 -16.51
CA LYS A 45 -35.89 -20.70 -17.68
C LYS A 45 -34.63 -21.50 -17.34
N THR A 46 -34.50 -21.95 -16.10
CA THR A 46 -33.35 -22.76 -15.66
C THR A 46 -33.83 -24.00 -14.92
N LEU A 47 -34.12 -25.07 -15.66
CA LEU A 47 -33.97 -26.47 -15.21
C LEU A 47 -34.51 -27.48 -16.25
N PRO A 48 -33.66 -27.96 -17.19
CA PRO A 48 -34.07 -29.08 -18.06
C PRO A 48 -33.90 -30.45 -17.39
N LEU A 49 -33.52 -30.53 -16.09
CA LEU A 49 -33.25 -31.83 -15.42
C LEU A 49 -34.40 -32.41 -14.61
N ILE A 50 -35.47 -31.65 -14.31
CA ILE A 50 -36.60 -32.16 -13.51
C ILE A 50 -37.66 -32.89 -14.35
N HIS A 51 -37.61 -32.73 -15.69
CA HIS A 51 -38.61 -33.36 -16.59
C HIS A 51 -38.35 -34.84 -16.91
N LEU A 52 -37.22 -35.39 -16.46
CA LEU A 52 -36.83 -36.78 -16.78
C LEU A 52 -37.23 -37.82 -15.70
N ILE A 53 -37.86 -37.39 -14.58
CA ILE A 53 -38.13 -38.31 -13.46
C ILE A 53 -39.61 -38.69 -13.34
N ILE A 54 -40.50 -38.12 -14.16
CA ILE A 54 -41.97 -38.35 -13.98
C ILE A 54 -42.63 -39.24 -15.05
N ILE A 55 -41.92 -39.71 -16.06
CA ILE A 55 -42.53 -40.64 -17.03
C ILE A 55 -41.72 -41.93 -17.05
N ASN A 56 -42.06 -42.86 -16.16
CA ASN A 56 -41.93 -44.27 -16.40
C ASN A 56 -43.14 -44.98 -15.82
N GLU A 57 -44.16 -45.18 -16.64
CA GLU A 57 -45.31 -46.03 -16.38
C GLU A 57 -44.93 -47.50 -16.49
N GLU A 58 -44.09 -48.01 -15.62
CA GLU A 58 -44.06 -49.44 -15.30
C GLU A 58 -43.65 -49.64 -13.85
N GLY A 59 -44.61 -50.10 -13.08
CA GLY A 59 -44.69 -50.27 -11.63
C GLY A 59 -43.47 -50.89 -10.93
N HIS A 60 -42.42 -50.07 -10.68
CA HIS A 60 -41.51 -50.35 -9.60
C HIS A 60 -41.50 -49.19 -8.64
N SER A 61 -42.24 -49.40 -7.55
CA SER A 61 -42.22 -48.48 -6.38
C SER A 61 -40.78 -48.38 -5.86
N MET A 62 -40.08 -47.32 -6.24
CA MET A 62 -38.82 -46.95 -5.57
C MET A 62 -39.13 -46.75 -4.09
N SER A 63 -38.43 -47.49 -3.24
CA SER A 63 -38.70 -47.44 -1.80
C SER A 63 -38.52 -46.00 -1.31
N LYS A 64 -39.48 -45.55 -0.45
CA LYS A 64 -39.44 -44.19 0.13
C LYS A 64 -38.09 -43.84 0.75
N LYS A 65 -37.26 -44.84 1.09
CA LYS A 65 -35.89 -44.71 1.59
C LYS A 65 -34.88 -44.25 0.51
N LEU A 66 -35.04 -44.69 -0.76
CA LEU A 66 -34.18 -44.27 -1.88
C LEU A 66 -34.47 -42.82 -2.29
N VAL A 67 -35.72 -42.42 -2.33
CA VAL A 67 -36.13 -41.03 -2.61
C VAL A 67 -35.66 -40.09 -1.50
N SER A 68 -35.79 -40.51 -0.21
CA SER A 68 -35.25 -39.74 0.91
C SER A 68 -33.73 -39.60 0.89
N LEU A 69 -33.02 -40.67 0.48
CA LEU A 69 -31.55 -40.61 0.36
C LEU A 69 -31.12 -39.68 -0.78
N PHE A 70 -31.85 -39.69 -1.91
CA PHE A 70 -31.54 -38.80 -3.06
C PHE A 70 -31.83 -37.34 -2.72
N LEU A 71 -32.94 -37.05 -2.01
CA LEU A 71 -33.22 -35.70 -1.49
C LEU A 71 -32.18 -35.23 -0.46
N ALA A 72 -31.71 -36.12 0.42
CA ALA A 72 -30.65 -35.80 1.39
C ALA A 72 -29.31 -35.50 0.71
N VAL A 73 -28.93 -36.26 -0.33
CA VAL A 73 -27.74 -36.02 -1.12
C VAL A 73 -27.84 -34.70 -1.92
N LEU A 74 -29.03 -34.38 -2.46
CA LEU A 74 -29.27 -33.09 -3.14
C LEU A 74 -29.22 -31.91 -2.16
N MET A 75 -29.70 -32.06 -0.94
CA MET A 75 -29.56 -31.03 0.10
C MET A 75 -28.12 -30.84 0.55
N ILE A 76 -27.34 -31.92 0.64
CA ILE A 76 -25.93 -31.82 0.98
C ILE A 76 -25.15 -31.12 -0.15
N PHE A 77 -25.46 -31.40 -1.43
CA PHE A 77 -24.84 -30.76 -2.58
C PHE A 77 -25.23 -29.27 -2.74
N SER A 78 -26.47 -28.91 -2.35
CA SER A 78 -26.89 -27.49 -2.34
C SER A 78 -26.28 -26.70 -1.18
N MET A 79 -25.93 -27.32 -0.06
CA MET A 79 -25.27 -26.69 1.06
C MET A 79 -23.78 -26.40 0.76
N THR A 80 -23.09 -27.24 -0.06
CA THR A 80 -21.72 -26.99 -0.45
C THR A 80 -21.57 -25.88 -1.49
N ALA A 81 -22.59 -25.63 -2.31
CA ALA A 81 -22.57 -24.55 -3.30
C ALA A 81 -22.78 -23.13 -2.69
N VAL A 82 -23.47 -23.07 -1.51
CA VAL A 82 -23.70 -21.78 -0.80
C VAL A 82 -22.48 -21.33 0.03
N MET A 83 -21.56 -22.27 0.34
CA MET A 83 -20.32 -21.92 1.09
C MET A 83 -19.18 -21.45 0.20
N ALA A 84 -19.30 -21.49 -1.14
CA ALA A 84 -18.24 -21.13 -2.06
C ALA A 84 -18.32 -19.67 -2.58
N GLU A 85 -19.42 -18.97 -2.31
CA GLU A 85 -19.60 -17.57 -2.75
C GLU A 85 -19.15 -16.52 -1.72
N ASP A 86 -18.81 -16.94 -0.49
CA ASP A 86 -18.49 -16.02 0.62
C ASP A 86 -16.98 -15.94 0.94
N SER A 87 -16.11 -16.55 0.13
CA SER A 87 -14.67 -16.57 0.36
C SER A 87 -13.86 -15.63 -0.55
N ALA A 88 -14.48 -14.98 -1.53
CA ALA A 88 -13.79 -14.06 -2.41
C ALA A 88 -13.41 -12.79 -1.66
N ILE A 89 -12.11 -12.51 -1.64
CA ILE A 89 -11.53 -11.29 -1.06
C ILE A 89 -11.52 -10.22 -2.14
N THR A 90 -12.28 -9.14 -1.92
CA THR A 90 -12.20 -7.96 -2.78
C THR A 90 -11.63 -6.79 -1.99
N VAL A 91 -10.59 -6.19 -2.54
CA VAL A 91 -9.96 -4.98 -2.01
C VAL A 91 -9.98 -3.88 -3.07
N THR A 92 -10.02 -2.64 -2.61
CA THR A 92 -9.72 -1.49 -3.46
C THR A 92 -8.29 -1.05 -3.14
N ASP A 93 -7.40 -1.07 -4.12
CA ASP A 93 -6.02 -0.63 -3.92
C ASP A 93 -5.92 0.90 -3.76
N MET A 94 -4.75 1.40 -3.43
CA MET A 94 -4.58 2.83 -3.14
C MET A 94 -4.61 3.71 -4.41
N PHE A 95 -4.79 3.09 -5.60
CA PHE A 95 -5.11 3.79 -6.86
C PHE A 95 -6.58 3.68 -7.24
N GLY A 96 -7.43 3.10 -6.37
CA GLY A 96 -8.86 2.97 -6.58
C GLY A 96 -9.25 1.82 -7.50
N ARG A 97 -8.35 0.85 -7.76
CA ARG A 97 -8.63 -0.34 -8.58
C ARG A 97 -9.18 -1.44 -7.69
N GLU A 98 -10.25 -2.11 -8.15
CA GLU A 98 -10.76 -3.30 -7.48
C GLU A 98 -9.94 -4.54 -7.87
N VAL A 99 -9.44 -5.25 -6.87
CA VAL A 99 -8.73 -6.52 -7.03
C VAL A 99 -9.46 -7.59 -6.25
N THR A 100 -9.82 -8.68 -6.94
CA THR A 100 -10.52 -9.81 -6.34
C THR A 100 -9.67 -11.07 -6.40
N LEU A 101 -9.54 -11.74 -5.26
CA LEU A 101 -8.93 -13.06 -5.10
C LEU A 101 -10.02 -14.06 -4.66
N SER A 102 -9.93 -15.31 -5.10
CA SER A 102 -10.82 -16.39 -4.67
C SER A 102 -10.57 -16.85 -3.24
N GLU A 103 -9.35 -16.63 -2.74
CA GLU A 103 -8.84 -17.01 -1.42
C GLU A 103 -7.68 -16.10 -1.02
N PRO A 104 -7.26 -16.06 0.26
CA PRO A 104 -6.10 -15.30 0.69
C PRO A 104 -4.85 -15.65 -0.13
N ALA A 105 -4.05 -14.63 -0.45
CA ALA A 105 -2.83 -14.84 -1.22
C ALA A 105 -1.81 -15.65 -0.42
N THR A 106 -1.15 -16.60 -1.08
CA THR A 106 -0.10 -17.45 -0.52
C THR A 106 1.22 -17.34 -1.28
N ARG A 107 1.22 -16.63 -2.41
CA ARG A 107 2.40 -16.42 -3.26
C ARG A 107 2.41 -14.97 -3.73
N ILE A 108 3.34 -14.19 -3.18
CA ILE A 108 3.45 -12.74 -3.44
C ILE A 108 4.86 -12.42 -3.91
N VAL A 109 4.95 -11.57 -4.93
CA VAL A 109 6.17 -10.83 -5.24
C VAL A 109 6.01 -9.41 -4.69
N VAL A 110 6.95 -9.00 -3.84
CA VAL A 110 6.95 -7.68 -3.21
C VAL A 110 8.07 -6.82 -3.79
N MET A 111 7.69 -5.67 -4.37
CA MET A 111 8.63 -4.81 -5.08
C MET A 111 9.19 -3.68 -4.23
N GLN A 112 8.66 -3.48 -3.01
CA GLN A 112 9.05 -2.41 -2.10
C GLN A 112 9.38 -2.89 -0.70
N PRO A 113 10.36 -2.23 -0.04
CA PRO A 113 10.70 -2.51 1.37
C PRO A 113 9.51 -2.37 2.31
N SER A 114 8.73 -1.28 2.24
CA SER A 114 7.61 -1.03 3.14
C SER A 114 6.55 -2.13 3.12
N ASP A 115 6.19 -2.64 1.93
CA ASP A 115 5.19 -3.70 1.79
C ASP A 115 5.71 -5.04 2.32
N CYS A 116 7.02 -5.30 2.15
CA CYS A 116 7.68 -6.47 2.73
C CYS A 116 7.61 -6.43 4.26
N GLU A 117 7.95 -5.29 4.85
CA GLU A 117 7.91 -5.09 6.29
C GLU A 117 6.48 -5.22 6.86
N ILE A 118 5.46 -4.79 6.10
CA ILE A 118 4.05 -5.03 6.47
C ILE A 118 3.74 -6.53 6.45
N LEU A 119 4.08 -7.25 5.37
CA LEU A 119 3.86 -8.70 5.27
C LEU A 119 4.52 -9.46 6.42
N CYS A 120 5.76 -9.11 6.77
CA CYS A 120 6.48 -9.71 7.89
C CYS A 120 5.81 -9.39 9.23
N ALA A 121 5.38 -8.13 9.45
CA ALA A 121 4.75 -7.69 10.68
C ALA A 121 3.41 -8.40 10.96
N ILE A 122 2.66 -8.76 9.90
CA ILE A 122 1.41 -9.54 10.02
C ILE A 122 1.62 -11.06 9.95
N GLY A 123 2.87 -11.54 9.96
CA GLY A 123 3.23 -12.96 9.96
C GLY A 123 3.01 -13.68 8.63
N CYS A 124 3.21 -13.00 7.51
CA CYS A 124 3.03 -13.53 6.15
C CYS A 124 4.33 -13.62 5.34
N GLU A 125 5.48 -13.66 5.99
CA GLU A 125 6.79 -13.75 5.35
C GLU A 125 6.91 -14.96 4.42
N ASP A 126 6.40 -16.13 4.82
CA ASP A 126 6.43 -17.38 4.05
C ASP A 126 5.68 -17.28 2.69
N ALA A 127 4.81 -16.28 2.53
CA ALA A 127 4.10 -16.05 1.26
C ALA A 127 4.95 -15.31 0.22
N ILE A 128 6.08 -14.73 0.60
CA ILE A 128 6.94 -13.94 -0.27
C ILE A 128 7.79 -14.88 -1.12
N VAL A 129 7.53 -14.95 -2.40
CA VAL A 129 8.24 -15.82 -3.37
C VAL A 129 9.26 -15.08 -4.22
N GLY A 130 9.24 -13.74 -4.19
CA GLY A 130 10.17 -12.87 -4.88
C GLY A 130 10.18 -11.47 -4.28
N ARG A 131 11.31 -10.78 -4.34
CA ARG A 131 11.51 -9.45 -3.77
C ARG A 131 12.21 -8.51 -4.74
N GLY A 132 11.88 -7.23 -4.65
CA GLY A 132 12.63 -6.18 -5.36
C GLY A 132 14.06 -6.05 -4.81
N GLN A 133 14.95 -5.49 -5.60
CA GLN A 133 16.39 -5.39 -5.27
C GLN A 133 16.69 -4.56 -4.02
N TYR A 134 15.81 -3.65 -3.61
CA TYR A 134 15.96 -2.81 -2.43
C TYR A 134 15.23 -3.34 -1.20
N VAL A 135 14.59 -4.52 -1.31
CA VAL A 135 13.92 -5.19 -0.21
C VAL A 135 14.97 -6.04 0.52
N ASP A 136 15.43 -5.58 1.67
CA ASP A 136 16.58 -6.15 2.40
C ASP A 136 16.32 -6.39 3.90
N TYR A 137 15.11 -6.13 4.38
CA TYR A 137 14.71 -6.36 5.76
C TYR A 137 13.38 -7.15 5.83
N PRO A 138 13.24 -8.08 6.81
CA PRO A 138 14.27 -8.58 7.76
C PRO A 138 15.37 -9.40 7.08
N GLU A 139 16.43 -9.79 7.82
CA GLU A 139 17.56 -10.56 7.26
C GLU A 139 17.11 -11.88 6.60
N SER A 140 16.09 -12.52 7.14
CA SER A 140 15.49 -13.76 6.59
C SER A 140 14.99 -13.62 5.15
N ILE A 141 14.58 -12.41 4.73
CA ILE A 141 14.10 -12.17 3.38
C ILE A 141 15.22 -12.21 2.33
N LEU A 142 16.47 -12.13 2.73
CA LEU A 142 17.62 -12.11 1.82
C LEU A 142 17.78 -13.41 1.03
N ASP A 143 17.24 -14.52 1.53
CA ASP A 143 17.22 -15.80 0.84
C ASP A 143 16.16 -15.89 -0.26
N VAL A 144 15.21 -14.95 -0.33
CA VAL A 144 14.16 -14.89 -1.35
C VAL A 144 14.75 -14.38 -2.68
N PRO A 145 14.39 -14.99 -3.83
CA PRO A 145 14.86 -14.55 -5.14
C PRO A 145 14.63 -13.06 -5.39
N VAL A 146 15.68 -12.39 -5.87
CA VAL A 146 15.63 -10.97 -6.25
C VAL A 146 15.07 -10.83 -7.66
N VAL A 147 14.14 -9.90 -7.83
CA VAL A 147 13.61 -9.45 -9.11
C VAL A 147 14.08 -8.02 -9.37
N GLN A 148 14.49 -7.72 -10.59
CA GLN A 148 14.84 -6.36 -10.97
C GLN A 148 13.62 -5.44 -10.82
N SER A 149 13.80 -4.31 -10.13
CA SER A 149 12.72 -3.36 -9.79
C SER A 149 12.98 -1.98 -10.41
N GLY A 150 11.97 -1.12 -10.34
CA GLY A 150 12.02 0.21 -10.92
C GLY A 150 11.61 0.24 -12.40
N ALA A 151 12.11 1.21 -13.15
CA ALA A 151 11.80 1.38 -14.57
C ALA A 151 12.20 0.17 -15.43
N GLU A 152 13.18 -0.61 -14.96
CA GLU A 152 13.70 -1.82 -15.64
C GLU A 152 13.13 -3.11 -15.02
N THR A 153 11.96 -3.05 -14.37
CA THR A 153 11.30 -4.24 -13.79
C THR A 153 11.18 -5.35 -14.84
N ASN A 154 11.70 -6.52 -14.50
CA ASN A 154 11.67 -7.68 -15.39
C ASN A 154 10.40 -8.51 -15.13
N VAL A 155 9.38 -8.32 -15.97
CA VAL A 155 8.10 -9.03 -15.88
C VAL A 155 8.26 -10.54 -16.04
N GLU A 156 9.19 -11.00 -16.89
CA GLU A 156 9.41 -12.44 -17.11
C GLU A 156 9.99 -13.13 -15.86
N GLU A 157 10.88 -12.45 -15.13
CA GLU A 157 11.39 -12.96 -13.85
C GLU A 157 10.27 -13.07 -12.82
N ILE A 158 9.37 -12.07 -12.75
CA ILE A 158 8.21 -12.11 -11.86
C ILE A 158 7.32 -13.30 -12.22
N LEU A 159 6.96 -13.47 -13.50
CA LEU A 159 6.08 -14.54 -13.97
C LEU A 159 6.67 -15.94 -13.73
N ALA A 160 8.00 -16.07 -13.81
CA ALA A 160 8.69 -17.33 -13.54
C ALA A 160 8.56 -17.79 -12.06
N LEU A 161 8.25 -16.89 -11.16
CA LEU A 161 7.98 -17.18 -9.73
C LEU A 161 6.53 -17.59 -9.48
N GLU A 162 5.66 -17.56 -10.48
CA GLU A 162 4.25 -17.93 -10.41
C GLU A 162 3.50 -17.26 -9.25
N PRO A 163 3.58 -15.93 -9.09
CA PRO A 163 2.87 -15.25 -8.01
C PRO A 163 1.38 -15.13 -8.31
N GLN A 164 0.56 -15.10 -7.25
CA GLN A 164 -0.85 -14.73 -7.34
C GLN A 164 -1.00 -13.21 -7.35
N VAL A 165 -0.16 -12.52 -6.57
CA VAL A 165 -0.20 -11.07 -6.37
C VAL A 165 1.21 -10.49 -6.51
N VAL A 166 1.30 -9.33 -7.12
CA VAL A 166 2.48 -8.45 -7.09
C VAL A 166 2.10 -7.16 -6.37
N LEU A 167 2.84 -6.82 -5.30
CA LEU A 167 2.71 -5.54 -4.61
C LEU A 167 3.68 -4.54 -5.23
N LEU A 168 3.15 -3.44 -5.71
CA LEU A 168 3.87 -2.36 -6.38
C LEU A 168 3.65 -1.01 -5.69
N ASN A 169 4.50 -0.03 -6.05
CA ASN A 169 4.18 1.37 -5.78
C ASN A 169 4.11 2.19 -7.09
N SER A 170 3.54 3.38 -6.98
CA SER A 170 3.29 4.25 -8.12
C SER A 170 4.54 4.78 -8.84
N MET A 171 5.72 4.65 -8.21
CA MET A 171 6.96 5.24 -8.71
C MET A 171 7.80 4.29 -9.59
N SER A 172 7.50 2.99 -9.58
CA SER A 172 8.47 2.00 -10.01
C SER A 172 8.15 1.31 -11.33
N GLN A 173 6.89 1.27 -11.75
CA GLN A 173 6.46 0.46 -12.90
C GLN A 173 5.64 1.28 -13.90
N SER A 174 5.78 0.91 -15.18
CA SER A 174 4.96 1.46 -16.25
C SER A 174 3.59 0.79 -16.33
N GLU A 175 2.59 1.47 -16.90
CA GLU A 175 1.27 0.89 -17.18
C GLU A 175 1.38 -0.38 -18.05
N GLU A 176 2.34 -0.43 -18.96
CA GLU A 176 2.58 -1.59 -19.81
C GLU A 176 3.05 -2.81 -19.01
N GLN A 177 3.96 -2.63 -18.04
CA GLN A 177 4.41 -3.71 -17.16
C GLN A 177 3.27 -4.25 -16.30
N VAL A 178 2.43 -3.36 -15.74
CA VAL A 178 1.23 -3.75 -14.99
C VAL A 178 0.28 -4.56 -15.87
N LYS A 179 0.00 -4.09 -17.07
CA LYS A 179 -0.87 -4.78 -18.04
C LYS A 179 -0.33 -6.16 -18.41
N GLN A 180 0.97 -6.29 -18.65
CA GLN A 180 1.59 -7.58 -18.97
C GLN A 180 1.42 -8.59 -17.83
N LEU A 181 1.56 -8.17 -16.57
CA LEU A 181 1.31 -9.02 -15.41
C LEU A 181 -0.16 -9.47 -15.35
N GLU A 182 -1.11 -8.54 -15.52
CA GLU A 182 -2.54 -8.83 -15.46
C GLU A 182 -3.01 -9.73 -16.61
N GLU A 183 -2.49 -9.55 -17.84
CA GLU A 183 -2.77 -10.43 -19.00
C GLU A 183 -2.28 -11.86 -18.78
N ASN A 184 -1.28 -12.06 -17.92
CA ASN A 184 -0.80 -13.38 -17.51
C ASN A 184 -1.48 -13.91 -16.23
N GLY A 185 -2.55 -13.25 -15.77
CA GLY A 185 -3.39 -13.71 -14.66
C GLY A 185 -2.87 -13.34 -13.26
N VAL A 186 -1.77 -12.58 -13.17
CA VAL A 186 -1.23 -12.07 -11.91
C VAL A 186 -2.04 -10.85 -11.47
N LYS A 187 -2.42 -10.79 -10.21
CA LYS A 187 -3.09 -9.62 -9.65
C LYS A 187 -2.06 -8.58 -9.24
N VAL A 188 -2.27 -7.34 -9.66
CA VAL A 188 -1.40 -6.22 -9.29
C VAL A 188 -2.14 -5.37 -8.28
N VAL A 189 -1.50 -5.09 -7.15
CA VAL A 189 -2.02 -4.23 -6.07
C VAL A 189 -1.01 -3.13 -5.82
N VAL A 190 -1.48 -1.89 -5.84
CA VAL A 190 -0.64 -0.71 -5.61
C VAL A 190 -0.86 -0.19 -4.20
N SER A 191 0.23 -0.06 -3.45
CA SER A 191 0.29 0.68 -2.19
C SER A 191 1.08 1.98 -2.40
N THR A 192 0.62 3.07 -1.80
CA THR A 192 1.29 4.38 -1.86
C THR A 192 1.20 5.03 -0.49
N THR A 193 2.36 5.26 0.13
CA THR A 193 2.44 5.77 1.49
C THR A 193 3.23 7.07 1.54
N SER A 194 2.60 8.16 1.96
CA SER A 194 3.21 9.48 2.12
C SER A 194 3.11 10.01 3.55
N ASN A 195 2.09 9.61 4.29
CA ASN A 195 1.81 9.98 5.68
C ASN A 195 1.43 8.75 6.50
N ILE A 196 1.34 8.87 7.82
CA ILE A 196 1.06 7.75 8.73
C ILE A 196 -0.31 7.12 8.46
N GLU A 197 -1.33 7.90 8.13
CA GLU A 197 -2.66 7.37 7.80
C GLU A 197 -2.62 6.48 6.55
N SER A 198 -1.84 6.86 5.54
CA SER A 198 -1.65 6.03 4.35
C SER A 198 -0.88 4.73 4.65
N VAL A 199 0.00 4.73 5.65
CA VAL A 199 0.65 3.50 6.14
C VAL A 199 -0.40 2.57 6.78
N TYR A 200 -1.29 3.08 7.62
CA TYR A 200 -2.39 2.27 8.19
C TYR A 200 -3.30 1.71 7.11
N THR A 201 -3.58 2.50 6.07
CA THR A 201 -4.35 2.05 4.91
C THR A 201 -3.64 0.89 4.18
N ALA A 202 -2.32 0.99 3.96
CA ALA A 202 -1.54 -0.07 3.33
C ALA A 202 -1.50 -1.35 4.19
N ILE A 203 -1.34 -1.22 5.52
CA ILE A 203 -1.39 -2.35 6.46
C ILE A 203 -2.76 -3.05 6.38
N THR A 204 -3.85 -2.29 6.39
CA THR A 204 -5.21 -2.83 6.28
C THR A 204 -5.44 -3.51 4.93
N LEU A 205 -5.01 -2.90 3.84
CA LEU A 205 -5.11 -3.45 2.48
C LEU A 205 -4.38 -4.79 2.37
N ILE A 206 -3.12 -4.85 2.80
CA ILE A 206 -2.29 -6.05 2.74
C ILE A 206 -2.83 -7.12 3.70
N GLY A 207 -3.24 -6.73 4.91
CA GLY A 207 -3.89 -7.62 5.87
C GLY A 207 -5.11 -8.32 5.27
N LYS A 208 -5.97 -7.58 4.60
CA LYS A 208 -7.15 -8.12 3.92
C LYS A 208 -6.81 -9.07 2.78
N LEU A 209 -5.80 -8.74 1.94
CA LEU A 209 -5.31 -9.63 0.88
C LEU A 209 -4.81 -10.97 1.41
N MET A 210 -4.23 -10.95 2.61
CA MET A 210 -3.66 -12.12 3.27
C MET A 210 -4.66 -12.86 4.17
N GLY A 211 -5.88 -12.34 4.36
CA GLY A 211 -6.84 -12.86 5.34
C GLY A 211 -6.36 -12.69 6.79
N LYS A 212 -5.62 -11.61 7.06
CA LYS A 212 -4.95 -11.27 8.31
C LYS A 212 -5.45 -9.95 8.90
N ASP A 213 -6.76 -9.72 8.84
CA ASP A 213 -7.36 -8.47 9.31
C ASP A 213 -7.08 -8.20 10.80
N ALA A 214 -7.11 -9.24 11.64
CA ALA A 214 -6.87 -9.08 13.07
C ALA A 214 -5.39 -8.76 13.41
N GLU A 215 -4.46 -9.39 12.69
CA GLU A 215 -3.02 -9.12 12.84
C GLU A 215 -2.69 -7.72 12.33
N ALA A 216 -3.29 -7.29 11.22
CA ALA A 216 -3.13 -5.93 10.69
C ALA A 216 -3.63 -4.87 11.67
N GLU A 217 -4.82 -5.07 12.26
CA GLU A 217 -5.37 -4.18 13.30
C GLU A 217 -4.48 -4.12 14.55
N ALA A 218 -3.90 -5.27 14.95
CA ALA A 218 -2.97 -5.31 16.08
C ALA A 218 -1.70 -4.50 15.81
N VAL A 219 -1.14 -4.57 14.60
CA VAL A 219 0.02 -3.77 14.19
C VAL A 219 -0.30 -2.28 14.21
N ILE A 220 -1.45 -1.86 13.66
CA ILE A 220 -1.89 -0.46 13.68
C ILE A 220 -2.06 0.04 15.11
N THR A 221 -2.71 -0.75 15.97
CA THR A 221 -2.95 -0.40 17.37
C THR A 221 -1.63 -0.22 18.14
N ASP A 222 -0.64 -1.07 17.89
CA ASP A 222 0.69 -0.97 18.50
C ASP A 222 1.41 0.31 18.05
N MET A 223 1.38 0.64 16.76
CA MET A 223 1.92 1.90 16.24
C MET A 223 1.25 3.12 16.89
N GLN A 224 -0.07 3.16 16.90
CA GLN A 224 -0.85 4.27 17.48
C GLN A 224 -0.53 4.45 18.96
N THR A 225 -0.50 3.35 19.73
CA THR A 225 -0.18 3.38 21.16
C THR A 225 1.21 3.94 21.40
N THR A 226 2.19 3.51 20.59
CA THR A 226 3.57 4.00 20.68
C THR A 226 3.67 5.49 20.36
N PHE A 227 3.00 5.95 19.31
CA PHE A 227 3.00 7.36 18.93
C PHE A 227 2.31 8.25 19.99
N ASP A 228 1.19 7.80 20.53
CA ASP A 228 0.49 8.53 21.59
C ASP A 228 1.33 8.65 22.87
N ASP A 229 2.02 7.57 23.23
CA ASP A 229 2.94 7.53 24.37
C ASP A 229 4.11 8.51 24.20
N ILE A 230 4.75 8.53 23.02
CA ILE A 230 5.86 9.45 22.72
C ILE A 230 5.33 10.90 22.73
N LYS A 231 4.21 11.16 22.07
CA LYS A 231 3.59 12.49 22.02
C LYS A 231 3.26 13.03 23.41
N ALA A 232 2.77 12.17 24.31
CA ALA A 232 2.50 12.55 25.70
C ALA A 232 3.78 12.89 26.46
N LYS A 233 4.87 12.15 26.23
CA LYS A 233 6.17 12.38 26.87
C LYS A 233 6.90 13.60 26.32
N SER A 234 6.71 13.92 25.05
CA SER A 234 7.33 15.04 24.33
C SER A 234 6.57 16.37 24.50
N ALA A 235 5.49 16.38 25.27
CA ALA A 235 4.64 17.56 25.45
C ALA A 235 5.41 18.74 26.03
N GLY A 236 5.45 19.85 25.29
CA GLY A 236 6.16 21.07 25.68
C GLY A 236 7.60 21.17 25.16
N PHE A 237 8.07 20.20 24.46
CA PHE A 237 9.31 20.28 23.68
C PHE A 237 9.06 21.18 22.45
N ASP A 238 9.92 22.19 22.21
CA ASP A 238 9.75 23.15 21.11
C ASP A 238 11.12 23.37 20.45
N LYS A 239 11.55 22.40 19.70
CA LYS A 239 12.79 22.42 18.93
C LYS A 239 12.49 22.23 17.46
N SER A 240 13.40 22.70 16.62
CA SER A 240 13.29 22.56 15.18
C SER A 240 14.19 21.44 14.65
N VAL A 241 13.70 20.73 13.61
CA VAL A 241 14.43 19.64 12.95
C VAL A 241 14.46 19.84 11.46
N TYR A 242 15.59 19.50 10.86
CA TYR A 242 15.78 19.35 9.41
C TYR A 242 16.00 17.89 9.05
N PHE A 243 15.23 17.38 8.09
CA PHE A 243 15.44 16.05 7.52
C PHE A 243 16.22 16.17 6.22
N GLU A 244 17.41 15.57 6.18
CA GLU A 244 18.21 15.46 4.97
C GLU A 244 18.00 14.09 4.33
N ILE A 245 17.36 14.07 3.14
CA ILE A 245 16.95 12.83 2.47
C ILE A 245 17.94 12.42 1.39
N SER A 246 18.66 13.38 0.82
CA SER A 246 19.66 13.11 -0.22
C SER A 246 20.94 13.86 0.07
N PRO A 247 22.12 13.30 -0.34
CA PRO A 247 23.40 13.96 -0.15
C PRO A 247 23.54 15.25 -0.99
N LEU A 248 24.29 16.20 -0.48
CA LEU A 248 24.52 17.51 -1.11
C LEU A 248 24.94 17.42 -2.58
N GLN A 249 25.77 16.43 -2.92
CA GLN A 249 26.26 16.24 -4.29
C GLN A 249 25.17 15.97 -5.34
N TRP A 250 23.99 15.51 -4.93
CA TRP A 250 22.82 15.26 -5.79
C TRP A 250 21.75 16.34 -5.65
N GLY A 251 22.02 17.37 -4.83
CA GLY A 251 21.06 18.37 -4.41
C GLY A 251 20.27 17.93 -3.18
N LEU A 252 20.06 18.87 -2.25
CA LEU A 252 19.37 18.59 -1.02
C LEU A 252 17.88 18.39 -1.26
N TYR A 253 17.33 17.32 -0.68
CA TYR A 253 15.91 17.07 -0.56
C TYR A 253 15.51 16.97 0.91
N SER A 254 14.32 17.41 1.22
CA SER A 254 13.75 17.39 2.57
C SER A 254 12.26 17.03 2.54
N ALA A 255 11.71 16.89 3.72
CA ALA A 255 10.31 16.57 3.97
C ALA A 255 9.50 17.84 4.26
N GLY A 256 8.33 17.98 3.64
CA GLY A 256 7.37 19.04 3.95
C GLY A 256 6.20 18.52 4.80
N SER A 257 5.16 19.35 4.98
CA SER A 257 4.08 19.10 5.93
C SER A 257 3.20 17.88 5.61
N SER A 258 3.14 17.43 4.34
CA SER A 258 2.34 16.26 3.95
C SER A 258 3.10 14.93 4.07
N SER A 259 4.31 14.92 4.66
CA SER A 259 5.13 13.73 4.82
C SER A 259 4.97 13.07 6.19
N TYR A 260 5.13 11.75 6.26
CA TYR A 260 5.23 11.02 7.53
C TYR A 260 6.42 11.47 8.38
N MET A 261 7.49 11.98 7.79
CA MET A 261 8.63 12.54 8.53
C MET A 261 8.23 13.80 9.31
N ASN A 262 7.39 14.66 8.72
CA ASN A 262 6.83 15.79 9.45
C ASN A 262 5.97 15.32 10.63
N GLU A 263 5.13 14.29 10.41
CA GLU A 263 4.31 13.71 11.48
C GLU A 263 5.16 13.08 12.59
N LEU A 264 6.29 12.40 12.26
CA LEU A 264 7.25 11.89 13.25
C LEU A 264 7.88 13.01 14.05
N ALA A 265 8.25 14.12 13.42
CA ALA A 265 8.74 15.31 14.15
C ALA A 265 7.70 15.81 15.15
N GLU A 266 6.43 15.95 14.73
CA GLU A 266 5.35 16.40 15.61
C GLU A 266 5.08 15.42 16.77
N ILE A 267 5.14 14.11 16.51
CA ILE A 267 5.02 13.06 17.53
C ILE A 267 6.12 13.23 18.59
N CYS A 268 7.36 13.50 18.15
CA CYS A 268 8.48 13.77 19.04
C CYS A 268 8.52 15.21 19.62
N GLY A 269 7.46 15.99 19.43
CA GLY A 269 7.37 17.37 19.96
C GLY A 269 8.25 18.37 19.25
N MET A 270 8.76 18.05 18.07
CA MET A 270 9.60 18.91 17.25
C MET A 270 8.81 19.58 16.11
N ARG A 271 9.37 20.63 15.58
CA ARG A 271 8.85 21.34 14.41
C ARG A 271 9.79 21.16 13.23
N ASN A 272 9.32 20.52 12.17
CA ASN A 272 10.05 20.47 10.92
C ASN A 272 10.25 21.89 10.37
N ILE A 273 11.50 22.24 9.98
CA ILE A 273 11.79 23.58 9.46
C ILE A 273 11.10 23.87 8.13
N PHE A 274 10.65 22.85 7.40
CA PHE A 274 9.90 22.97 6.14
C PHE A 274 8.40 22.63 6.28
N ALA A 275 7.84 22.67 7.49
CA ALA A 275 6.41 22.46 7.71
C ALA A 275 5.50 23.53 7.06
N ASP A 276 6.05 24.63 6.56
CA ASP A 276 5.36 25.67 5.79
C ASP A 276 5.23 25.31 4.28
N GLN A 277 5.79 24.18 3.84
CA GLN A 277 5.70 23.66 2.48
C GLN A 277 4.73 22.48 2.45
N GLU A 278 3.73 22.52 1.55
CA GLU A 278 2.68 21.49 1.48
C GLU A 278 3.14 20.19 0.83
N ASP A 279 4.16 20.24 -0.04
CA ASP A 279 4.68 19.06 -0.71
C ASP A 279 5.28 18.07 0.32
N ALA A 280 5.05 16.77 0.12
CA ALA A 280 5.65 15.74 0.98
C ALA A 280 7.17 15.72 0.85
N TRP A 281 7.68 15.89 -0.37
CA TRP A 281 9.10 15.86 -0.71
C TRP A 281 9.46 17.07 -1.54
N LEU A 282 10.49 17.80 -1.14
CA LEU A 282 10.87 19.05 -1.79
C LEU A 282 12.40 19.20 -1.93
N SER A 283 12.80 19.80 -3.05
CA SER A 283 14.18 20.23 -3.22
C SER A 283 14.42 21.52 -2.44
N VAL A 284 15.50 21.56 -1.69
CA VAL A 284 15.88 22.72 -0.86
C VAL A 284 17.30 23.15 -1.17
N SER A 285 17.66 24.38 -0.81
CA SER A 285 19.04 24.87 -0.92
C SER A 285 19.71 24.94 0.44
N GLU A 286 21.05 24.95 0.45
CA GLU A 286 21.83 25.13 1.67
C GLU A 286 21.48 26.44 2.38
N GLU A 287 21.27 27.53 1.62
CA GLU A 287 20.91 28.83 2.18
C GLU A 287 19.56 28.76 2.93
N GLN A 288 18.58 28.01 2.42
CA GLN A 288 17.31 27.83 3.09
C GLN A 288 17.48 27.09 4.42
N VAL A 289 18.34 26.08 4.48
CA VAL A 289 18.63 25.35 5.72
C VAL A 289 19.36 26.25 6.72
N ILE A 290 20.37 26.99 6.26
CA ILE A 290 21.14 27.94 7.09
C ILE A 290 20.24 29.06 7.66
N GLU A 291 19.35 29.62 6.82
CA GLU A 291 18.41 30.69 7.24
C GLU A 291 17.43 30.19 8.28
N ARG A 292 16.90 28.95 8.12
CA ARG A 292 15.92 28.34 9.03
C ARG A 292 16.56 27.81 10.30
N ASN A 293 17.87 27.64 10.32
CA ASN A 293 18.73 27.36 11.48
C ASN A 293 18.17 26.27 12.41
N PRO A 294 18.11 25.02 12.00
CA PRO A 294 17.53 23.92 12.79
C PRO A 294 18.31 23.63 14.07
N ASP A 295 17.61 23.21 15.12
CA ASP A 295 18.19 22.75 16.37
C ASP A 295 18.71 21.32 16.30
N PHE A 296 18.11 20.49 15.41
CA PHE A 296 18.48 19.10 15.12
C PHE A 296 18.52 18.85 13.61
N ILE A 297 19.40 17.96 13.18
CA ILE A 297 19.46 17.43 11.82
C ILE A 297 19.28 15.91 11.89
N VAL A 298 18.42 15.37 11.03
CA VAL A 298 18.20 13.93 10.86
C VAL A 298 18.64 13.54 9.46
N LEU A 299 19.57 12.61 9.36
CA LEU A 299 20.08 12.08 8.10
C LEU A 299 19.38 10.77 7.77
N ILE A 300 18.84 10.67 6.56
CA ILE A 300 18.13 9.49 6.07
C ILE A 300 19.08 8.69 5.17
N THR A 301 20.03 7.97 5.78
CA THR A 301 21.09 7.23 5.07
C THR A 301 20.56 6.17 4.13
N GLY A 302 19.45 5.50 4.49
CA GLY A 302 18.79 4.52 3.63
C GLY A 302 18.29 5.10 2.31
N MET A 303 18.16 6.42 2.20
CA MET A 303 17.81 7.15 0.96
C MET A 303 19.05 7.80 0.31
N GLY A 304 20.26 7.57 0.84
CA GLY A 304 21.53 7.99 0.24
C GLY A 304 22.11 9.30 0.79
N SER A 305 21.66 9.77 1.97
CA SER A 305 22.29 10.91 2.64
C SER A 305 23.74 10.56 3.05
N GLU A 306 24.55 11.59 3.28
CA GLU A 306 25.94 11.42 3.73
C GLU A 306 25.97 11.25 5.27
N GLY A 307 27.09 10.74 5.79
CA GLY A 307 27.20 10.47 7.22
C GLY A 307 27.36 11.75 8.07
N VAL A 308 27.25 11.59 9.39
CA VAL A 308 27.32 12.67 10.40
C VAL A 308 28.57 13.54 10.24
N ASP A 309 29.75 12.93 10.04
CA ASP A 309 31.04 13.64 9.93
C ASP A 309 31.09 14.60 8.73
N GLU A 310 30.49 14.22 7.60
CA GLU A 310 30.39 15.09 6.44
C GLU A 310 29.57 16.33 6.77
N VAL A 311 28.38 16.13 7.29
CA VAL A 311 27.44 17.21 7.61
C VAL A 311 28.02 18.15 8.68
N LEU A 312 28.68 17.62 9.72
CA LEU A 312 29.34 18.43 10.76
C LEU A 312 30.50 19.26 10.22
N SER A 313 31.17 18.80 9.14
CA SER A 313 32.31 19.50 8.53
C SER A 313 31.96 20.36 7.31
N ARG A 314 30.69 20.43 6.92
CA ARG A 314 30.21 21.12 5.72
C ARG A 314 30.49 22.60 5.75
N GLU A 315 31.10 23.10 4.67
CA GLU A 315 31.50 24.52 4.56
C GLU A 315 30.24 25.43 4.59
N GLY A 316 30.27 26.47 5.41
CA GLY A 316 29.19 27.44 5.56
C GLY A 316 28.11 27.03 6.57
N TRP A 317 28.09 25.78 7.06
CA TRP A 317 27.07 25.31 8.02
C TRP A 317 27.43 25.52 9.50
N GLY A 318 28.67 25.95 9.79
CA GLY A 318 29.18 26.07 11.15
C GLY A 318 28.38 26.97 12.09
N ASP A 319 27.48 27.83 11.56
CA ASP A 319 26.61 28.71 12.35
C ASP A 319 25.24 28.10 12.65
N ILE A 320 24.87 26.96 12.07
CA ILE A 320 23.64 26.24 12.34
C ILE A 320 23.67 25.69 13.77
N ASN A 321 22.57 25.83 14.51
CA ASN A 321 22.45 25.37 15.90
C ASN A 321 22.79 23.89 16.06
N ALA A 322 22.24 23.04 15.17
CA ALA A 322 22.49 21.59 15.17
C ALA A 322 23.98 21.26 15.01
N ILE A 323 24.68 21.96 14.13
CA ILE A 323 26.13 21.76 13.88
C ILE A 323 26.95 22.22 15.09
N LYS A 324 26.70 23.43 15.61
CA LYS A 324 27.39 23.95 16.81
C LYS A 324 27.30 23.04 18.02
N ASN A 325 26.16 22.39 18.16
CA ASN A 325 25.85 21.54 19.31
C ASN A 325 25.99 20.05 19.03
N GLN A 326 26.47 19.67 17.83
CA GLN A 326 26.63 18.28 17.38
C GLN A 326 25.32 17.43 17.49
N LYS A 327 24.18 18.07 17.19
CA LYS A 327 22.85 17.47 17.26
C LYS A 327 22.43 16.92 15.89
N VAL A 328 23.15 15.94 15.43
CA VAL A 328 22.93 15.26 14.13
C VAL A 328 22.66 13.79 14.40
N PHE A 329 21.45 13.34 14.05
CA PHE A 329 20.99 11.96 14.15
C PHE A 329 21.17 11.27 12.79
N ASN A 330 21.58 10.01 12.80
CA ASN A 330 21.68 9.18 11.60
C ASN A 330 20.70 8.01 11.71
N ASP A 331 19.81 7.86 10.72
CA ASP A 331 18.85 6.74 10.61
C ASP A 331 19.57 5.51 10.04
N ASP A 332 20.45 4.88 10.84
CA ASP A 332 21.29 3.76 10.40
C ASP A 332 20.48 2.52 10.02
N ASP A 333 19.37 2.27 10.71
CA ASP A 333 18.49 1.11 10.49
C ASP A 333 17.47 1.33 9.38
N SER A 334 17.50 2.48 8.72
CA SER A 334 16.57 2.88 7.65
C SER A 334 15.09 2.82 8.05
N CYS A 335 14.77 2.94 9.34
CA CYS A 335 13.39 2.94 9.83
C CYS A 335 12.60 4.14 9.32
N MET A 336 13.24 5.33 9.26
CA MET A 336 12.60 6.54 8.72
C MET A 336 12.57 6.59 7.20
N ALA A 337 13.43 5.82 6.52
CA ALA A 337 13.45 5.76 5.06
C ALA A 337 12.24 5.00 4.48
N ARG A 338 11.53 4.23 5.33
CA ARG A 338 10.53 3.26 4.90
C ARG A 338 9.21 3.48 5.62
N PRO A 339 8.17 3.98 4.92
CA PRO A 339 6.84 4.16 5.51
C PRO A 339 6.15 2.79 5.74
N SER A 340 6.49 2.17 6.86
CA SER A 340 6.13 0.80 7.27
C SER A 340 5.76 0.75 8.76
N PRO A 341 5.40 -0.41 9.33
CA PRO A 341 5.22 -0.56 10.78
C PRO A 341 6.42 -0.12 11.64
N ARG A 342 7.65 -0.13 11.07
CA ARG A 342 8.87 0.32 11.76
C ARG A 342 8.96 1.85 11.97
N LEU A 343 8.03 2.63 11.43
CA LEU A 343 7.95 4.06 11.78
C LEU A 343 7.76 4.30 13.29
N LYS A 344 7.19 3.33 14.03
CA LYS A 344 7.13 3.40 15.49
C LYS A 344 8.53 3.30 16.13
N ASP A 345 9.41 2.46 15.57
CA ASP A 345 10.77 2.29 16.04
C ASP A 345 11.58 3.56 15.72
N ALA A 346 11.41 4.12 14.52
CA ALA A 346 11.96 5.41 14.14
C ALA A 346 11.56 6.55 15.11
N ALA A 347 10.29 6.58 15.53
CA ALA A 347 9.82 7.55 16.51
C ALA A 347 10.47 7.34 17.89
N ILE A 348 10.65 6.08 18.32
CA ILE A 348 11.33 5.74 19.58
C ILE A 348 12.79 6.21 19.54
N GLU A 349 13.51 5.89 18.46
CA GLU A 349 14.93 6.25 18.28
C GLU A 349 15.11 7.76 18.25
N LEU A 350 14.30 8.47 17.47
CA LEU A 350 14.34 9.92 17.40
C LEU A 350 14.02 10.57 18.75
N TYR A 351 13.00 10.06 19.45
CA TYR A 351 12.64 10.53 20.79
C TYR A 351 13.79 10.32 21.79
N ASN A 352 14.43 9.15 21.80
CA ASN A 352 15.53 8.84 22.69
C ASN A 352 16.74 9.75 22.41
N PHE A 353 17.14 9.89 21.16
CA PHE A 353 18.23 10.77 20.75
C PHE A 353 18.03 12.22 21.23
N VAL A 354 16.84 12.74 21.00
CA VAL A 354 16.51 14.12 21.42
C VAL A 354 16.59 14.27 22.95
N ASN A 355 16.08 13.30 23.72
CA ASN A 355 16.07 13.36 25.17
C ASN A 355 17.45 13.15 25.80
N GLU A 356 18.28 12.26 25.26
CA GLU A 356 19.66 12.03 25.72
C GLU A 356 20.48 13.31 25.59
N ILE A 357 20.38 13.99 24.45
CA ILE A 357 21.06 15.27 24.22
C ILE A 357 20.55 16.37 25.16
N GLU A 358 19.24 16.51 25.33
CA GLU A 358 18.69 17.55 26.21
C GLU A 358 18.95 17.26 27.71
N ALA A 359 19.13 15.98 28.08
CA ALA A 359 19.58 15.59 29.44
C ALA A 359 21.08 15.85 29.67
N GLY A 360 21.86 16.14 28.61
CA GLY A 360 23.32 16.33 28.65
C GLY A 360 24.08 15.00 28.72
N GLU A 361 23.47 13.91 28.28
CA GLU A 361 24.09 12.59 28.11
C GLU A 361 24.70 12.53 26.70
N GLU A 362 25.90 11.92 26.54
CA GLU A 362 26.41 11.61 25.19
C GLU A 362 25.51 10.53 24.59
N PRO A 363 24.95 10.72 23.36
CA PRO A 363 24.15 9.69 22.73
C PRO A 363 24.96 8.41 22.57
N ALA A 364 24.31 7.26 22.80
CA ALA A 364 24.94 5.97 22.59
C ALA A 364 25.33 5.82 21.12
N ALA A 365 26.61 5.51 20.87
CA ALA A 365 27.19 5.36 19.54
C ALA A 365 26.75 4.06 18.85
#